data_4bc53aec5ec789d8e5d19b493044bc4d
#
_entry.id   4bc53aec5ec789d8e5d19b493044bc4d
#
_cell.length_a   1.000
_cell.length_b   1.000
_cell.length_c   1.000
_cell.angle_alpha   90.00
_cell.angle_beta   90.00
_cell.angle_gamma   90.00
#
_symmetry.space_group_name_H-M   'P 1'
#
loop_
_entity.id
_entity.type
_entity.pdbx_description
1 polymer ?
#
loop_
_entity_poly.entity_id
_entity_poly.type
_entity_poly.pdbx_seq_one_letter_code
_entity_poly.pdbx_strand_id
1 'polypeptide(L)'
;MAPATPLLRMNGLGVTYRTGDGSLTAVSGVNLTLNAGETLGIAGESGSGKSTVAMSVLRLLPKSATVTGEVLLDGEDVNTMRWGRLRAVRWSSASIVFQGAMHALNPVRTIGEQIAEPLRLHTTTSGATKDRVAELLRQVDLPPERANAYPHELSGGQKQRVMIAMALACEPKLIVADEPTTALDVVVQDQVLRLVSELVAERGIGLIMISHDLAVLAQTCARIAVMYRGRIVEEGAADEVFGQPRHEHTRALAEAIHQVGDPHARMVTDSDAESGSGETNAASKDEPDGELLAARDLVVTFRDRSRGVLRAVDDVELGIRRGEIVALVGQSGSGKTTLARTLLGLQRPTSGSVLFDGTLLPTSTAGLRAYRRRVQLVLQDPTSALNPRHTVYEAVAEGPRIHRLPGDERDIVVAALEAAELRPAERFLSRLPHELSGGQRQRVVIAGALACEPSLLIADEPVASLDATVRNEILALLLRLRRELGLAALVITHDLGLAWAIADRVAVMRQGRIVESGPVEQVLQGPRHEYTKSLLAALPAPSASAFRRSV
;
A
#
# COMPACT_ATOMS: atom_id res chain seq x y z
N MET A 1 -11.96 13.24 42.98
CA MET A 1 -11.08 13.86 41.97
C MET A 1 -11.96 14.30 40.81
N ALA A 2 -11.89 15.55 40.39
CA ALA A 2 -12.56 15.97 39.17
C ALA A 2 -11.99 15.16 38.00
N PRO A 3 -12.82 14.70 37.03
CA PRO A 3 -12.31 13.99 35.88
C PRO A 3 -11.32 14.91 35.14
N ALA A 4 -10.14 14.38 34.83
CA ALA A 4 -9.13 15.12 34.08
C ALA A 4 -9.73 15.58 32.75
N THR A 5 -9.52 16.85 32.39
CA THR A 5 -9.98 17.39 31.11
C THR A 5 -9.28 16.61 29.98
N PRO A 6 -10.02 16.02 29.04
CA PRO A 6 -9.39 15.29 27.94
C PRO A 6 -8.55 16.22 27.08
N LEU A 7 -7.45 15.70 26.53
CA LEU A 7 -6.57 16.43 25.63
C LEU A 7 -7.29 16.87 24.35
N LEU A 8 -8.09 15.96 23.78
CA LEU A 8 -8.96 16.24 22.63
C LEU A 8 -10.36 15.70 22.90
N ARG A 9 -11.38 16.49 22.55
CA ARG A 9 -12.79 16.06 22.54
C ARG A 9 -13.48 16.62 21.30
N MET A 10 -14.17 15.76 20.59
CA MET A 10 -15.07 16.12 19.50
C MET A 10 -16.50 15.83 19.92
N ASN A 11 -17.37 16.84 19.81
CA ASN A 11 -18.78 16.73 20.16
C ASN A 11 -19.63 16.97 18.90
N GLY A 12 -20.24 15.90 18.37
CA GLY A 12 -21.13 15.98 17.22
C GLY A 12 -20.46 16.56 15.96
N LEU A 13 -19.16 16.29 15.75
CA LEU A 13 -18.43 16.82 14.59
C LEU A 13 -19.10 16.40 13.29
N GLY A 14 -19.49 17.39 12.48
CA GLY A 14 -19.98 17.23 11.11
C GLY A 14 -19.17 18.06 10.15
N VAL A 15 -18.86 17.50 8.96
CA VAL A 15 -18.14 18.22 7.89
C VAL A 15 -18.82 17.94 6.55
N THR A 16 -19.20 19.02 5.86
CA THR A 16 -19.82 18.98 4.54
C THR A 16 -19.00 19.84 3.57
N TYR A 17 -18.61 19.24 2.44
CA TYR A 17 -17.91 19.93 1.36
C TYR A 17 -18.89 20.43 0.31
N ARG A 18 -18.71 21.66 -0.18
CA ARG A 18 -19.38 22.15 -1.38
C ARG A 18 -18.62 21.66 -2.61
N THR A 19 -19.33 20.96 -3.48
CA THR A 19 -18.84 20.46 -4.77
C THR A 19 -19.54 21.19 -5.92
N GLY A 20 -19.03 21.07 -7.16
CA GLY A 20 -19.69 21.65 -8.35
C GLY A 20 -21.12 21.14 -8.56
N ASP A 21 -21.39 19.89 -8.16
CA ASP A 21 -22.67 19.20 -8.35
C ASP A 21 -23.55 19.19 -7.10
N GLY A 22 -23.19 19.94 -6.02
CA GLY A 22 -23.96 19.97 -4.79
C GLY A 22 -23.14 19.98 -3.51
N SER A 23 -23.55 19.20 -2.51
CA SER A 23 -22.84 19.08 -1.24
C SER A 23 -22.59 17.61 -0.88
N LEU A 24 -21.37 17.33 -0.38
CA LEU A 24 -20.94 16.01 0.09
C LEU A 24 -20.72 16.06 1.60
N THR A 25 -21.49 15.34 2.38
CA THR A 25 -21.26 15.17 3.83
C THR A 25 -20.23 14.08 4.04
N ALA A 26 -19.01 14.46 4.42
CA ALA A 26 -17.89 13.56 4.65
C ALA A 26 -17.83 13.03 6.08
N VAL A 27 -18.32 13.82 7.07
CA VAL A 27 -18.37 13.44 8.49
C VAL A 27 -19.71 13.84 9.07
N SER A 28 -20.35 12.99 9.87
CA SER A 28 -21.68 13.21 10.42
C SER A 28 -21.76 12.76 11.88
N GLY A 29 -21.79 13.72 12.81
CA GLY A 29 -22.08 13.48 14.23
C GLY A 29 -21.00 12.66 14.94
N VAL A 30 -19.73 12.84 14.61
CA VAL A 30 -18.62 12.15 15.25
C VAL A 30 -18.38 12.66 16.65
N ASN A 31 -18.42 11.76 17.64
CA ASN A 31 -18.01 11.98 19.01
C ASN A 31 -16.75 11.18 19.28
N LEU A 32 -15.71 11.82 19.83
CA LEU A 32 -14.43 11.19 20.06
C LEU A 32 -13.72 11.88 21.22
N THR A 33 -13.05 11.11 22.06
CA THR A 33 -12.31 11.66 23.21
C THR A 33 -10.93 11.00 23.25
N LEU A 34 -9.89 11.79 23.50
CA LEU A 34 -8.52 11.34 23.73
C LEU A 34 -7.94 12.01 24.96
N ASN A 35 -7.36 11.23 25.87
CA ASN A 35 -6.67 11.72 27.03
C ASN A 35 -5.17 11.95 26.74
N ALA A 36 -4.48 12.70 27.62
CA ALA A 36 -3.03 12.85 27.50
C ALA A 36 -2.32 11.49 27.60
N GLY A 37 -1.35 11.24 26.71
CA GLY A 37 -0.62 9.98 26.64
C GLY A 37 -1.41 8.77 26.11
N GLU A 38 -2.66 8.96 25.71
CA GLU A 38 -3.48 7.89 25.13
C GLU A 38 -3.21 7.74 23.63
N THR A 39 -3.30 6.51 23.13
CA THR A 39 -3.18 6.21 21.68
C THR A 39 -4.51 5.71 21.15
N LEU A 40 -5.02 6.35 20.09
CA LEU A 40 -6.28 6.03 19.43
C LEU A 40 -6.07 5.79 17.94
N GLY A 41 -6.45 4.61 17.46
CA GLY A 41 -6.50 4.29 16.05
C GLY A 41 -7.84 4.69 15.43
N ILE A 42 -7.84 5.28 14.24
CA ILE A 42 -9.05 5.49 13.44
C ILE A 42 -8.93 4.63 12.18
N ALA A 43 -9.74 3.56 12.13
CA ALA A 43 -9.80 2.62 11.03
C ALA A 43 -10.95 2.95 10.06
N GLY A 44 -10.90 2.41 8.85
CA GLY A 44 -12.00 2.45 7.86
C GLY A 44 -11.50 2.53 6.43
N GLU A 45 -12.39 2.32 5.47
CA GLU A 45 -12.09 2.40 4.04
C GLU A 45 -11.78 3.82 3.56
N SER A 46 -11.22 3.95 2.36
CA SER A 46 -11.01 5.25 1.70
C SER A 46 -12.34 5.99 1.54
N GLY A 47 -12.34 7.29 1.76
CA GLY A 47 -13.57 8.09 1.71
C GLY A 47 -14.49 7.95 2.94
N SER A 48 -14.16 7.16 3.97
CA SER A 48 -14.96 7.05 5.20
C SER A 48 -14.93 8.30 6.09
N GLY A 49 -14.07 9.30 5.79
CA GLY A 49 -13.99 10.57 6.51
C GLY A 49 -12.81 10.71 7.48
N LYS A 50 -11.93 9.71 7.59
CA LYS A 50 -10.77 9.69 8.54
C LYS A 50 -9.87 10.92 8.43
N SER A 51 -9.36 11.21 7.24
CA SER A 51 -8.48 12.38 7.01
C SER A 51 -9.22 13.70 7.23
N THR A 52 -10.55 13.74 7.00
CA THR A 52 -11.39 14.90 7.33
C THR A 52 -11.44 15.13 8.84
N VAL A 53 -11.59 14.06 9.64
CA VAL A 53 -11.53 14.13 11.10
C VAL A 53 -10.14 14.63 11.55
N ALA A 54 -9.06 14.05 11.00
CA ALA A 54 -7.68 14.48 11.29
C ALA A 54 -7.45 15.98 11.02
N MET A 55 -7.86 16.45 9.83
CA MET A 55 -7.70 17.86 9.45
C MET A 55 -8.54 18.81 10.29
N SER A 56 -9.66 18.33 10.85
CA SER A 56 -10.53 19.12 11.73
C SER A 56 -9.84 19.48 13.05
N VAL A 57 -8.95 18.62 13.57
CA VAL A 57 -8.21 18.85 14.84
C VAL A 57 -7.45 20.18 14.83
N LEU A 58 -6.90 20.56 13.67
CA LEU A 58 -6.10 21.78 13.52
C LEU A 58 -6.72 22.79 12.54
N ARG A 59 -8.01 22.64 12.22
CA ARG A 59 -8.75 23.51 11.27
C ARG A 59 -7.97 23.66 9.94
N LEU A 60 -7.56 22.53 9.34
CA LEU A 60 -6.82 22.49 8.08
C LEU A 60 -7.71 22.21 6.87
N LEU A 61 -9.02 22.08 7.07
CA LEU A 61 -9.99 21.86 6.01
C LEU A 61 -10.03 23.03 5.03
N PRO A 62 -10.29 22.78 3.74
CA PRO A 62 -10.39 23.82 2.71
C PRO A 62 -11.60 24.73 2.98
N LYS A 63 -11.59 25.93 2.39
CA LYS A 63 -12.67 26.91 2.53
C LYS A 63 -14.04 26.44 2.01
N SER A 64 -14.06 25.41 1.17
CA SER A 64 -15.29 24.76 0.69
C SER A 64 -15.97 23.89 1.76
N ALA A 65 -15.28 23.58 2.87
CA ALA A 65 -15.82 22.78 3.94
C ALA A 65 -16.60 23.64 4.95
N THR A 66 -17.78 23.15 5.32
CA THR A 66 -18.58 23.67 6.43
C THR A 66 -18.45 22.71 7.60
N VAL A 67 -18.02 23.19 8.77
CA VAL A 67 -17.83 22.39 9.99
C VAL A 67 -18.96 22.71 10.96
N THR A 68 -19.54 21.68 11.57
CA THR A 68 -20.55 21.77 12.64
C THR A 68 -20.10 20.96 13.84
N GLY A 69 -20.66 21.22 15.03
CA GLY A 69 -20.17 20.62 16.27
C GLY A 69 -18.94 21.33 16.82
N GLU A 70 -18.31 20.73 17.83
CA GLU A 70 -17.17 21.31 18.55
C GLU A 70 -15.94 20.42 18.44
N VAL A 71 -14.75 21.03 18.36
CA VAL A 71 -13.45 20.37 18.44
C VAL A 71 -12.64 21.04 19.53
N LEU A 72 -12.68 20.47 20.72
CA LEU A 72 -11.99 21.00 21.90
C LEU A 72 -10.59 20.39 22.01
N LEU A 73 -9.56 21.21 21.86
CA LEU A 73 -8.17 20.86 22.09
C LEU A 73 -7.68 21.57 23.36
N ASP A 74 -7.29 20.78 24.36
CA ASP A 74 -6.89 21.31 25.69
C ASP A 74 -7.99 22.20 26.31
N GLY A 75 -9.27 21.85 26.04
CA GLY A 75 -10.46 22.59 26.51
C GLY A 75 -10.87 23.79 25.67
N GLU A 76 -10.12 24.22 24.67
CA GLU A 76 -10.45 25.34 23.79
C GLU A 76 -11.03 24.86 22.44
N ASP A 77 -12.15 25.43 21.99
CA ASP A 77 -12.74 25.06 20.69
C ASP A 77 -11.94 25.66 19.51
N VAL A 78 -11.29 24.76 18.76
CA VAL A 78 -10.46 25.09 17.59
C VAL A 78 -11.26 25.83 16.50
N ASN A 79 -12.55 25.54 16.36
CA ASN A 79 -13.40 26.16 15.34
C ASN A 79 -13.61 27.67 15.59
N THR A 80 -13.61 28.09 16.86
CA THR A 80 -13.84 29.49 17.29
C THR A 80 -12.55 30.25 17.54
N MET A 81 -11.38 29.59 17.57
CA MET A 81 -10.09 30.26 17.81
C MET A 81 -9.82 31.37 16.79
N ARG A 82 -9.36 32.54 17.29
CA ARG A 82 -8.81 33.60 16.44
C ARG A 82 -7.53 33.12 15.77
N TRP A 83 -7.22 33.66 14.59
CA TRP A 83 -6.07 33.21 13.77
C TRP A 83 -4.74 33.17 14.54
N GLY A 84 -4.45 34.17 15.37
CA GLY A 84 -3.22 34.22 16.18
C GLY A 84 -3.13 33.05 17.18
N ARG A 85 -4.26 32.73 17.86
CA ARG A 85 -4.33 31.60 18.79
C ARG A 85 -4.20 30.24 18.04
N LEU A 86 -4.91 30.10 16.95
CA LEU A 86 -4.82 28.89 16.10
C LEU A 86 -3.39 28.65 15.60
N ARG A 87 -2.68 29.71 15.18
CA ARG A 87 -1.28 29.62 14.79
C ARG A 87 -0.38 29.22 15.96
N ALA A 88 -0.64 29.72 17.15
CA ALA A 88 0.12 29.35 18.34
C ALA A 88 -0.08 27.88 18.76
N VAL A 89 -1.29 27.35 18.58
CA VAL A 89 -1.65 25.95 18.92
C VAL A 89 -1.06 24.95 17.92
N ARG A 90 -1.02 25.29 16.63
CA ARG A 90 -0.40 24.46 15.60
C ARG A 90 1.08 24.27 15.92
N TRP A 91 1.58 23.05 15.83
CA TRP A 91 2.91 22.58 16.18
C TRP A 91 3.21 22.50 17.69
N SER A 92 2.75 23.43 18.52
CA SER A 92 3.08 23.47 19.95
C SER A 92 2.11 22.66 20.81
N SER A 93 0.80 22.67 20.52
CA SER A 93 -0.18 21.84 21.23
C SER A 93 -0.50 20.58 20.46
N ALA A 94 -0.68 20.70 19.14
CA ALA A 94 -0.90 19.55 18.27
C ALA A 94 -0.17 19.71 16.94
N SER A 95 0.33 18.59 16.43
CA SER A 95 0.98 18.48 15.11
C SER A 95 0.37 17.36 14.29
N ILE A 96 0.61 17.41 12.97
CA ILE A 96 0.11 16.39 12.04
C ILE A 96 1.24 15.86 11.17
N VAL A 97 1.26 14.53 11.02
CA VAL A 97 2.03 13.81 10.01
C VAL A 97 1.07 13.48 8.88
N PHE A 98 1.25 14.12 7.73
CA PHE A 98 0.35 13.95 6.58
C PHE A 98 0.58 12.64 5.84
N GLN A 99 -0.47 12.14 5.20
CA GLN A 99 -0.40 11.05 4.25
C GLN A 99 0.53 11.41 3.08
N GLY A 100 1.35 10.45 2.66
CA GLY A 100 2.19 10.61 1.47
C GLY A 100 3.42 11.50 1.70
N ALA A 101 4.29 11.15 2.63
CA ALA A 101 5.59 11.81 2.87
C ALA A 101 6.40 12.06 1.59
N MET A 102 6.15 11.27 0.52
CA MET A 102 6.81 11.42 -0.77
C MET A 102 6.53 12.79 -1.42
N HIS A 103 5.36 13.39 -1.15
CA HIS A 103 4.89 14.63 -1.75
C HIS A 103 4.76 15.78 -0.74
N ALA A 104 4.79 15.50 0.57
CA ALA A 104 4.59 16.49 1.62
C ALA A 104 5.83 17.38 1.84
N LEU A 105 7.02 16.86 1.57
CA LEU A 105 8.28 17.61 1.69
C LEU A 105 8.51 18.51 0.47
N ASN A 106 8.95 19.75 0.72
CA ASN A 106 9.30 20.70 -0.34
C ASN A 106 10.59 20.23 -1.05
N PRO A 107 10.55 19.88 -2.37
CA PRO A 107 11.67 19.26 -3.08
C PRO A 107 12.88 20.19 -3.26
N VAL A 108 12.70 21.51 -3.16
CA VAL A 108 13.75 22.52 -3.37
C VAL A 108 14.33 23.09 -2.08
N ARG A 109 13.91 22.57 -0.90
CA ARG A 109 14.49 22.92 0.40
C ARG A 109 15.21 21.74 1.02
N THR A 110 16.25 22.00 1.78
CA THR A 110 16.95 20.97 2.53
C THR A 110 16.10 20.45 3.68
N ILE A 111 16.40 19.26 4.15
CA ILE A 111 15.71 18.62 5.27
C ILE A 111 15.82 19.46 6.54
N GLY A 112 17.03 19.97 6.83
CA GLY A 112 17.27 20.81 8.00
C GLY A 112 16.47 22.11 7.99
N GLU A 113 16.31 22.74 6.81
CA GLU A 113 15.49 23.94 6.68
C GLU A 113 14.02 23.68 6.98
N GLN A 114 13.49 22.52 6.56
CA GLN A 114 12.11 22.14 6.77
C GLN A 114 11.84 21.76 8.22
N ILE A 115 12.73 21.03 8.88
CA ILE A 115 12.63 20.73 10.33
C ILE A 115 12.77 22.03 11.16
N ALA A 116 13.61 22.98 10.72
CA ALA A 116 13.79 24.25 11.40
C ALA A 116 12.59 25.22 11.25
N GLU A 117 11.72 25.04 10.25
CA GLU A 117 10.62 25.95 9.98
C GLU A 117 9.65 26.09 11.17
N PRO A 118 9.07 25.02 11.74
CA PRO A 118 8.23 25.10 12.93
C PRO A 118 8.96 25.70 14.13
N LEU A 119 10.24 25.40 14.32
CA LEU A 119 11.04 25.98 15.40
C LEU A 119 11.15 27.50 15.27
N ARG A 120 11.45 28.02 14.07
CA ARG A 120 11.53 29.47 13.81
C ARG A 120 10.21 30.20 13.98
N LEU A 121 9.08 29.50 13.76
CA LEU A 121 7.75 30.09 13.92
C LEU A 121 7.30 30.20 15.38
N HIS A 122 7.83 29.33 16.25
CA HIS A 122 7.37 29.21 17.66
C HIS A 122 8.43 29.56 18.70
N THR A 123 9.74 29.62 18.33
CA THR A 123 10.81 29.98 19.26
C THR A 123 11.57 31.21 18.79
N THR A 124 11.95 32.05 19.76
CA THR A 124 12.63 33.35 19.50
C THR A 124 14.16 33.22 19.44
N THR A 125 14.74 32.01 19.72
CA THR A 125 16.19 31.83 19.90
C THR A 125 16.84 31.23 18.64
N SER A 126 17.50 32.02 17.84
CA SER A 126 18.09 31.66 16.55
C SER A 126 19.32 30.72 16.64
N GLY A 127 20.08 30.71 17.74
CA GLY A 127 21.29 29.89 17.90
C GLY A 127 21.03 28.40 18.16
N ALA A 128 19.98 28.09 18.90
CA ALA A 128 19.62 26.73 19.30
C ALA A 128 18.98 25.87 18.18
N THR A 129 18.62 26.48 17.04
CA THR A 129 17.85 25.80 16.00
C THR A 129 18.64 24.69 15.29
N LYS A 130 19.94 24.88 15.03
CA LYS A 130 20.77 23.85 14.36
C LYS A 130 20.99 22.65 15.24
N ASP A 131 21.29 22.87 16.52
CA ASP A 131 21.52 21.81 17.49
C ASP A 131 20.24 21.00 17.71
N ARG A 132 19.08 21.71 17.79
CA ARG A 132 17.76 21.06 17.91
C ARG A 132 17.40 20.25 16.67
N VAL A 133 17.69 20.71 15.46
CA VAL A 133 17.52 19.95 14.21
C VAL A 133 18.37 18.68 14.23
N ALA A 134 19.64 18.78 14.64
CA ALA A 134 20.52 17.63 14.75
C ALA A 134 20.03 16.61 15.79
N GLU A 135 19.50 17.09 16.92
CA GLU A 135 18.88 16.26 17.95
C GLU A 135 17.63 15.55 17.43
N LEU A 136 16.71 16.28 16.78
CA LEU A 136 15.49 15.71 16.19
C LEU A 136 15.80 14.63 15.13
N LEU A 137 16.82 14.84 14.31
CA LEU A 137 17.27 13.82 13.35
C LEU A 137 17.76 12.56 14.07
N ARG A 138 18.55 12.67 15.15
CA ARG A 138 18.98 11.51 15.93
C ARG A 138 17.79 10.75 16.58
N GLN A 139 16.80 11.50 17.09
CA GLN A 139 15.59 10.91 17.69
C GLN A 139 14.76 10.08 16.71
N VAL A 140 14.88 10.34 15.40
CA VAL A 140 14.24 9.55 14.36
C VAL A 140 15.21 8.64 13.61
N ASP A 141 16.34 8.27 14.24
CA ASP A 141 17.41 7.41 13.69
C ASP A 141 17.94 7.88 12.34
N LEU A 142 18.12 9.19 12.18
CA LEU A 142 18.76 9.77 11.00
C LEU A 142 20.06 10.47 11.42
N PRO A 143 21.16 10.28 10.66
CA PRO A 143 22.39 11.01 10.90
C PRO A 143 22.18 12.54 10.74
N PRO A 144 22.72 13.38 11.64
CA PRO A 144 22.57 14.84 11.58
C PRO A 144 23.02 15.47 10.25
N GLU A 145 23.98 14.83 9.55
CA GLU A 145 24.49 15.27 8.25
C GLU A 145 23.39 15.30 7.17
N ARG A 146 22.33 14.50 7.36
CA ARG A 146 21.14 14.50 6.48
C ARG A 146 20.37 15.81 6.50
N ALA A 147 20.64 16.71 7.46
CA ALA A 147 20.07 18.05 7.46
C ALA A 147 20.35 18.81 6.15
N ASN A 148 21.49 18.56 5.50
CA ASN A 148 21.88 19.21 4.25
C ASN A 148 21.35 18.49 3.00
N ALA A 149 20.74 17.32 3.13
CA ALA A 149 20.18 16.56 2.02
C ALA A 149 18.85 17.18 1.55
N TYR A 150 18.53 16.94 0.29
CA TYR A 150 17.23 17.24 -0.30
C TYR A 150 16.29 16.01 -0.26
N PRO A 151 14.98 16.21 -0.32
CA PRO A 151 14.02 15.09 -0.27
C PRO A 151 14.27 13.99 -1.32
N HIS A 152 14.73 14.33 -2.52
CA HIS A 152 14.99 13.35 -3.58
C HIS A 152 16.21 12.45 -3.30
N GLU A 153 17.06 12.82 -2.34
CA GLU A 153 18.23 12.03 -1.92
C GLU A 153 17.90 11.03 -0.81
N LEU A 154 16.64 11.04 -0.29
CA LEU A 154 16.17 10.19 0.79
C LEU A 154 15.28 9.05 0.28
N SER A 155 15.35 7.88 0.94
CA SER A 155 14.38 6.81 0.78
C SER A 155 13.00 7.19 1.34
N GLY A 156 11.95 6.43 0.98
CA GLY A 156 10.59 6.64 1.51
C GLY A 156 10.54 6.65 3.03
N GLY A 157 11.15 5.65 3.68
CA GLY A 157 11.22 5.57 5.14
C GLY A 157 12.01 6.71 5.77
N GLN A 158 13.09 7.16 5.14
CA GLN A 158 13.84 8.34 5.62
C GLN A 158 13.00 9.62 5.52
N LYS A 159 12.23 9.82 4.43
CA LYS A 159 11.30 10.95 4.30
C LYS A 159 10.24 10.91 5.40
N GLN A 160 9.71 9.72 5.71
CA GLN A 160 8.72 9.55 6.76
C GLN A 160 9.29 9.90 8.14
N ARG A 161 10.52 9.45 8.44
CA ARG A 161 11.23 9.82 9.68
C ARG A 161 11.45 11.33 9.78
N VAL A 162 11.74 12.02 8.67
CA VAL A 162 11.81 13.48 8.62
C VAL A 162 10.47 14.13 8.95
N MET A 163 9.35 13.62 8.42
CA MET A 163 8.02 14.12 8.74
C MET A 163 7.70 13.97 10.24
N ILE A 164 8.10 12.86 10.85
CA ILE A 164 7.96 12.63 12.30
C ILE A 164 8.84 13.62 13.07
N ALA A 165 10.10 13.85 12.66
CA ALA A 165 10.97 14.84 13.27
C ALA A 165 10.38 16.25 13.22
N MET A 166 9.77 16.63 12.07
CA MET A 166 9.05 17.89 11.93
C MET A 166 7.84 17.97 12.87
N ALA A 167 7.08 16.89 13.00
CA ALA A 167 5.93 16.84 13.91
C ALA A 167 6.34 17.01 15.38
N LEU A 168 7.49 16.48 15.77
CA LEU A 168 8.06 16.55 17.13
C LEU A 168 8.79 17.87 17.44
N ALA A 169 9.03 18.73 16.46
CA ALA A 169 9.94 19.87 16.56
C ALA A 169 9.61 20.81 17.74
N CYS A 170 8.33 21.10 17.96
CA CYS A 170 7.85 22.00 19.03
C CYS A 170 7.27 21.27 20.24
N GLU A 171 7.60 19.98 20.42
CA GLU A 171 7.17 19.16 21.57
C GLU A 171 5.64 19.18 21.79
N PRO A 172 4.85 18.76 20.80
CA PRO A 172 3.40 18.81 20.88
C PRO A 172 2.85 17.86 21.95
N LYS A 173 1.68 18.19 22.50
CA LYS A 173 0.93 17.30 23.40
C LYS A 173 0.18 16.20 22.62
N LEU A 174 -0.17 16.48 21.34
CA LEU A 174 -0.92 15.59 20.46
C LEU A 174 -0.22 15.46 19.10
N ILE A 175 -0.08 14.25 18.62
CA ILE A 175 0.30 13.95 17.22
C ILE A 175 -0.88 13.28 16.53
N VAL A 176 -1.26 13.81 15.36
CA VAL A 176 -2.19 13.15 14.44
C VAL A 176 -1.38 12.58 13.28
N ALA A 177 -1.33 11.27 13.13
CA ALA A 177 -0.61 10.60 12.06
C ALA A 177 -1.60 10.02 11.05
N ASP A 178 -1.71 10.66 9.89
CA ASP A 178 -2.62 10.24 8.82
C ASP A 178 -1.88 9.31 7.86
N GLU A 179 -2.15 8.01 7.96
CA GLU A 179 -1.52 6.93 7.19
C GLU A 179 0.02 7.05 7.14
N PRO A 180 0.71 7.06 8.29
CA PRO A 180 2.14 7.37 8.36
C PRO A 180 3.05 6.33 7.70
N THR A 181 2.54 5.17 7.32
CA THR A 181 3.31 4.06 6.76
C THR A 181 2.92 3.68 5.33
N THR A 182 1.99 4.42 4.72
CA THR A 182 1.57 4.17 3.32
C THR A 182 2.76 4.25 2.37
N ALA A 183 2.84 3.30 1.43
CA ALA A 183 3.92 3.12 0.45
C ALA A 183 5.30 2.78 1.04
N LEU A 184 5.36 2.32 2.29
CA LEU A 184 6.56 1.73 2.87
C LEU A 184 6.50 0.19 2.78
N ASP A 185 7.67 -0.45 2.66
CA ASP A 185 7.74 -1.90 2.81
C ASP A 185 7.58 -2.31 4.28
N VAL A 186 7.19 -3.57 4.50
CA VAL A 186 6.80 -4.10 5.83
C VAL A 186 7.86 -3.87 6.90
N VAL A 187 9.15 -4.02 6.58
CA VAL A 187 10.24 -3.84 7.55
C VAL A 187 10.41 -2.37 7.93
N VAL A 188 10.37 -1.48 6.92
CA VAL A 188 10.46 -0.03 7.17
C VAL A 188 9.21 0.46 7.90
N GLN A 189 8.04 -0.09 7.57
CA GLN A 189 6.79 0.18 8.28
C GLN A 189 6.90 -0.17 9.76
N ASP A 190 7.33 -1.39 10.10
CA ASP A 190 7.52 -1.84 11.50
C ASP A 190 8.49 -0.92 12.25
N GLN A 191 9.64 -0.57 11.62
CA GLN A 191 10.61 0.35 12.22
C GLN A 191 10.02 1.74 12.50
N VAL A 192 9.21 2.29 11.59
CA VAL A 192 8.57 3.61 11.76
C VAL A 192 7.50 3.55 12.85
N LEU A 193 6.71 2.47 12.90
CA LEU A 193 5.66 2.30 13.92
C LEU A 193 6.26 2.15 15.31
N ARG A 194 7.32 1.35 15.47
CA ARG A 194 8.06 1.23 16.75
C ARG A 194 8.62 2.58 17.20
N LEU A 195 9.29 3.28 16.30
CA LEU A 195 9.83 4.61 16.58
C LEU A 195 8.74 5.58 17.08
N VAL A 196 7.59 5.64 16.42
CA VAL A 196 6.47 6.50 16.84
C VAL A 196 5.95 6.06 18.21
N SER A 197 5.76 4.76 18.43
CA SER A 197 5.26 4.23 19.70
C SER A 197 6.21 4.53 20.88
N GLU A 198 7.52 4.35 20.68
CA GLU A 198 8.55 4.67 21.68
C GLU A 198 8.56 6.16 22.03
N LEU A 199 8.60 7.05 21.01
CA LEU A 199 8.62 8.50 21.21
C LEU A 199 7.34 9.02 21.89
N VAL A 200 6.18 8.43 21.55
CA VAL A 200 4.89 8.78 22.15
C VAL A 200 4.85 8.35 23.62
N ALA A 201 5.28 7.12 23.91
CA ALA A 201 5.30 6.58 25.28
C ALA A 201 6.29 7.33 26.19
N GLU A 202 7.52 7.57 25.71
CA GLU A 202 8.57 8.27 26.49
C GLU A 202 8.16 9.70 26.88
N ARG A 203 7.39 10.37 26.01
CA ARG A 203 7.03 11.79 26.20
C ARG A 203 5.62 12.01 26.71
N GLY A 204 4.82 10.96 26.88
CA GLY A 204 3.42 11.07 27.26
C GLY A 204 2.57 11.85 26.24
N ILE A 205 2.91 11.77 24.96
CA ILE A 205 2.19 12.47 23.87
C ILE A 205 0.90 11.68 23.56
N GLY A 206 -0.23 12.37 23.37
CA GLY A 206 -1.43 11.76 22.80
C GLY A 206 -1.23 11.45 21.32
N LEU A 207 -1.65 10.29 20.86
CA LEU A 207 -1.55 9.89 19.46
C LEU A 207 -2.91 9.57 18.87
N ILE A 208 -3.25 10.19 17.73
CA ILE A 208 -4.28 9.68 16.83
C ILE A 208 -3.58 9.13 15.61
N MET A 209 -3.74 7.83 15.35
CA MET A 209 -3.20 7.17 14.17
C MET A 209 -4.34 6.75 13.23
N ILE A 210 -4.28 7.18 12.00
CA ILE A 210 -5.23 6.78 10.95
C ILE A 210 -4.56 5.73 10.08
N SER A 211 -5.26 4.62 9.84
CA SER A 211 -4.85 3.58 8.90
C SER A 211 -6.08 2.88 8.32
N HIS A 212 -5.94 2.34 7.13
CA HIS A 212 -6.90 1.38 6.57
C HIS A 212 -6.56 -0.06 7.00
N ASP A 213 -5.39 -0.27 7.62
CA ASP A 213 -4.94 -1.56 8.14
C ASP A 213 -5.24 -1.66 9.64
N LEU A 214 -6.24 -2.48 9.97
CA LEU A 214 -6.70 -2.68 11.35
C LEU A 214 -5.63 -3.39 12.21
N ALA A 215 -4.79 -4.27 11.60
CA ALA A 215 -3.73 -4.96 12.32
C ALA A 215 -2.61 -3.99 12.77
N VAL A 216 -2.28 -3.02 11.92
CA VAL A 216 -1.33 -1.94 12.26
C VAL A 216 -1.84 -1.13 13.45
N LEU A 217 -3.14 -0.78 13.46
CA LEU A 217 -3.74 -0.04 14.57
C LEU A 217 -3.81 -0.88 15.85
N ALA A 218 -4.14 -2.16 15.74
CA ALA A 218 -4.20 -3.07 16.89
C ALA A 218 -2.82 -3.28 17.56
N GLN A 219 -1.74 -3.20 16.78
CA GLN A 219 -0.38 -3.27 17.31
C GLN A 219 0.08 -1.96 17.97
N THR A 220 -0.39 -0.81 17.50
CA THR A 220 0.19 0.51 17.85
C THR A 220 -0.68 1.29 18.83
N CYS A 221 -2.00 1.10 18.80
CA CYS A 221 -2.96 1.89 19.57
C CYS A 221 -3.64 1.08 20.67
N ALA A 222 -3.93 1.73 21.80
CA ALA A 222 -4.67 1.13 22.89
C ALA A 222 -6.17 0.99 22.61
N ARG A 223 -6.73 1.96 21.86
CA ARG A 223 -8.14 1.98 21.43
C ARG A 223 -8.24 2.16 19.91
N ILE A 224 -9.31 1.64 19.35
CA ILE A 224 -9.64 1.80 17.93
C ILE A 224 -11.08 2.30 17.78
N ALA A 225 -11.27 3.31 16.93
CA ALA A 225 -12.57 3.76 16.44
C ALA A 225 -12.66 3.43 14.93
N VAL A 226 -13.70 2.71 14.52
CA VAL A 226 -13.92 2.33 13.13
C VAL A 226 -14.91 3.29 12.49
N MET A 227 -14.52 3.91 11.38
CA MET A 227 -15.33 4.85 10.61
C MET A 227 -15.91 4.19 9.36
N TYR A 228 -17.21 4.37 9.18
CA TYR A 228 -17.93 3.96 7.98
C TYR A 228 -18.91 5.06 7.56
N ARG A 229 -18.87 5.48 6.30
CA ARG A 229 -19.75 6.51 5.71
C ARG A 229 -19.87 7.77 6.57
N GLY A 230 -18.74 8.27 7.06
CA GLY A 230 -18.66 9.51 7.83
C GLY A 230 -19.06 9.40 9.31
N ARG A 231 -19.28 8.21 9.85
CA ARG A 231 -19.68 7.97 11.24
C ARG A 231 -18.74 6.98 11.92
N ILE A 232 -18.59 7.09 13.22
CA ILE A 232 -17.98 6.02 14.02
C ILE A 232 -19.07 4.95 14.23
N VAL A 233 -18.78 3.73 13.79
CA VAL A 233 -19.71 2.58 13.85
C VAL A 233 -19.34 1.62 14.97
N GLU A 234 -18.07 1.61 15.38
CA GLU A 234 -17.57 0.80 16.49
C GLU A 234 -16.37 1.50 17.14
N GLU A 235 -16.28 1.42 18.47
CA GLU A 235 -15.17 1.94 19.25
C GLU A 235 -14.96 1.04 20.47
N GLY A 236 -13.68 0.74 20.79
CA GLY A 236 -13.34 -0.12 21.92
C GLY A 236 -11.83 -0.30 22.10
N ALA A 237 -11.43 -1.18 23.00
CA ALA A 237 -10.06 -1.62 23.13
C ALA A 237 -9.57 -2.25 21.83
N ALA A 238 -8.31 -2.03 21.46
CA ALA A 238 -7.79 -2.43 20.15
C ALA A 238 -7.88 -3.95 19.93
N ASP A 239 -7.60 -4.75 20.96
CA ASP A 239 -7.70 -6.20 20.94
C ASP A 239 -9.15 -6.71 20.82
N GLU A 240 -10.13 -6.00 21.42
CA GLU A 240 -11.54 -6.34 21.27
C GLU A 240 -12.05 -6.03 19.87
N VAL A 241 -11.79 -4.81 19.35
CA VAL A 241 -12.25 -4.37 18.04
C VAL A 241 -11.64 -5.23 16.92
N PHE A 242 -10.38 -5.64 17.08
CA PHE A 242 -9.70 -6.50 16.11
C PHE A 242 -10.11 -7.97 16.24
N GLY A 243 -10.12 -8.51 17.46
CA GLY A 243 -10.32 -9.95 17.71
C GLY A 243 -11.79 -10.38 17.78
N GLN A 244 -12.70 -9.47 18.16
CA GLN A 244 -14.13 -9.75 18.34
C GLN A 244 -14.99 -8.59 17.79
N PRO A 245 -14.88 -8.27 16.49
CA PRO A 245 -15.61 -7.16 15.88
C PRO A 245 -17.13 -7.37 16.00
N ARG A 246 -17.85 -6.35 16.48
CA ARG A 246 -19.30 -6.37 16.67
C ARG A 246 -20.04 -5.87 15.45
N HIS A 247 -19.54 -4.81 14.83
CA HIS A 247 -20.16 -4.22 13.66
C HIS A 247 -19.78 -4.99 12.38
N GLU A 248 -20.72 -5.19 11.47
CA GLU A 248 -20.53 -5.92 10.21
C GLU A 248 -19.34 -5.37 9.40
N HIS A 249 -19.25 -4.04 9.29
CA HIS A 249 -18.15 -3.41 8.56
C HIS A 249 -16.77 -3.65 9.22
N THR A 250 -16.71 -3.62 10.55
CA THR A 250 -15.45 -3.93 11.29
C THR A 250 -15.04 -5.38 11.05
N ARG A 251 -16.00 -6.30 11.02
CA ARG A 251 -15.75 -7.71 10.73
C ARG A 251 -15.22 -7.89 9.32
N ALA A 252 -15.83 -7.23 8.33
CA ALA A 252 -15.34 -7.27 6.95
C ALA A 252 -13.91 -6.73 6.82
N LEU A 253 -13.54 -5.66 7.56
CA LEU A 253 -12.18 -5.13 7.59
C LEU A 253 -11.19 -6.11 8.25
N ALA A 254 -11.59 -6.78 9.33
CA ALA A 254 -10.74 -7.76 10.02
C ALA A 254 -10.53 -9.03 9.17
N GLU A 255 -11.59 -9.54 8.53
CA GLU A 255 -11.54 -10.70 7.63
C GLU A 255 -10.74 -10.44 6.34
N ALA A 256 -10.60 -9.18 5.94
CA ALA A 256 -9.80 -8.81 4.78
C ALA A 256 -8.28 -8.85 5.03
N ILE A 257 -7.84 -9.09 6.26
CA ILE A 257 -6.44 -9.22 6.64
C ILE A 257 -6.03 -10.68 6.53
N HIS A 258 -5.18 -10.99 5.55
CA HIS A 258 -4.65 -12.34 5.37
C HIS A 258 -3.46 -12.57 6.31
N GLN A 259 -3.66 -13.39 7.33
CA GLN A 259 -2.59 -13.79 8.24
C GLN A 259 -1.79 -14.94 7.65
N VAL A 260 -0.47 -14.81 7.61
CA VAL A 260 0.42 -15.90 7.20
C VAL A 260 0.30 -17.04 8.21
N GLY A 261 0.06 -18.26 7.70
CA GLY A 261 -0.11 -19.46 8.52
C GLY A 261 -1.56 -19.78 8.90
N ASP A 262 -2.51 -18.88 8.66
CA ASP A 262 -3.94 -19.18 8.80
C ASP A 262 -4.46 -19.92 7.55
N PRO A 263 -4.90 -21.19 7.66
CA PRO A 263 -5.48 -21.91 6.53
C PRO A 263 -6.75 -21.25 5.98
N HIS A 264 -7.54 -20.57 6.80
CA HIS A 264 -8.76 -19.88 6.37
C HIS A 264 -8.47 -18.59 5.58
N ALA A 265 -7.27 -18.03 5.74
CA ALA A 265 -6.83 -16.90 4.94
C ALA A 265 -6.32 -17.30 3.54
N ARG A 266 -6.19 -18.62 3.25
CA ARG A 266 -5.89 -19.14 1.91
C ARG A 266 -7.14 -19.07 1.04
N MET A 267 -7.04 -18.32 -0.04
CA MET A 267 -8.11 -18.25 -1.06
C MET A 267 -7.95 -19.35 -2.13
N VAL A 268 -6.78 -19.99 -2.18
CA VAL A 268 -6.51 -21.17 -3.03
C VAL A 268 -6.96 -22.41 -2.25
N THR A 269 -7.91 -23.17 -2.81
CA THR A 269 -8.38 -24.43 -2.23
C THR A 269 -7.60 -25.63 -2.82
N ASP A 270 -7.55 -26.77 -2.10
CA ASP A 270 -6.87 -27.99 -2.59
C ASP A 270 -7.42 -28.47 -3.95
N SER A 271 -8.69 -28.20 -4.23
CA SER A 271 -9.30 -28.44 -5.55
C SER A 271 -8.70 -27.56 -6.66
N ASP A 272 -8.15 -26.40 -6.31
CA ASP A 272 -7.48 -25.53 -7.28
C ASP A 272 -6.05 -25.99 -7.60
N ALA A 273 -5.40 -26.70 -6.66
CA ALA A 273 -4.07 -27.31 -6.86
C ALA A 273 -4.15 -28.56 -7.77
N GLU A 274 -5.24 -29.34 -7.67
CA GLU A 274 -5.45 -30.52 -8.50
C GLU A 274 -5.85 -30.17 -9.95
N SER A 275 -6.50 -29.04 -10.17
CA SER A 275 -6.90 -28.58 -11.52
C SER A 275 -5.71 -28.11 -12.38
N GLY A 276 -4.56 -27.83 -11.77
CA GLY A 276 -3.29 -27.54 -12.45
C GLY A 276 -2.49 -28.80 -12.84
N SER A 277 -2.83 -29.94 -12.24
CA SER A 277 -2.29 -31.27 -12.58
C SER A 277 -3.34 -32.05 -13.38
N GLY A 278 -3.65 -31.60 -14.61
CA GLY A 278 -4.46 -32.38 -15.55
C GLY A 278 -3.87 -33.76 -15.69
N GLU A 279 -4.71 -34.81 -15.51
CA GLU A 279 -4.40 -36.20 -15.73
C GLU A 279 -3.64 -36.37 -17.05
N THR A 280 -2.33 -36.48 -16.97
CA THR A 280 -1.52 -37.07 -18.03
C THR A 280 -0.82 -38.29 -17.47
N ASN A 281 -1.19 -39.43 -18.07
CA ASN A 281 -0.64 -40.76 -17.92
C ASN A 281 0.80 -40.79 -17.43
N ALA A 282 1.02 -41.66 -16.44
CA ALA A 282 2.33 -42.14 -16.02
C ALA A 282 3.13 -42.72 -17.19
N ALA A 283 4.00 -41.93 -17.81
CA ALA A 283 5.18 -42.39 -18.55
C ALA A 283 6.14 -41.23 -18.84
N SER A 284 7.37 -41.39 -18.40
CA SER A 284 8.59 -40.59 -18.62
C SER A 284 8.90 -39.51 -17.57
N LYS A 285 9.66 -39.93 -16.55
CA LYS A 285 10.59 -39.11 -15.79
C LYS A 285 11.72 -38.70 -16.75
N ASP A 286 11.95 -37.38 -16.90
CA ASP A 286 13.09 -36.71 -17.55
C ASP A 286 12.76 -35.80 -18.75
N GLU A 287 11.64 -35.01 -18.65
CA GLU A 287 11.58 -33.74 -19.37
C GLU A 287 11.39 -32.62 -18.34
N PRO A 288 12.05 -31.43 -18.47
CA PRO A 288 11.76 -30.29 -17.61
C PRO A 288 10.35 -29.84 -17.92
N ASP A 289 9.41 -30.23 -17.07
CA ASP A 289 7.98 -30.02 -17.18
C ASP A 289 7.70 -28.53 -17.37
N GLY A 290 7.40 -28.19 -18.59
CA GLY A 290 6.82 -27.02 -19.19
C GLY A 290 6.82 -25.70 -18.43
N GLU A 291 7.98 -25.11 -18.10
CA GLU A 291 8.02 -23.71 -17.66
C GLU A 291 7.49 -22.81 -18.81
N LEU A 292 6.43 -22.06 -18.54
CA LEU A 292 5.90 -21.07 -19.45
C LEU A 292 6.88 -19.91 -19.64
N LEU A 293 7.48 -19.44 -18.52
CA LEU A 293 8.51 -18.41 -18.51
C LEU A 293 9.67 -18.88 -17.63
N ALA A 294 10.91 -18.69 -18.11
CA ALA A 294 12.12 -18.95 -17.33
C ALA A 294 13.13 -17.81 -17.47
N ALA A 295 13.66 -17.36 -16.35
CA ALA A 295 14.87 -16.54 -16.27
C ALA A 295 16.03 -17.45 -15.87
N ARG A 296 17.18 -17.37 -16.57
CA ARG A 296 18.37 -18.16 -16.31
C ARG A 296 19.60 -17.25 -16.20
N ASP A 297 20.31 -17.35 -15.07
CA ASP A 297 21.53 -16.57 -14.76
C ASP A 297 21.37 -15.07 -15.05
N LEU A 298 20.19 -14.53 -14.73
CA LEU A 298 19.81 -13.20 -15.20
C LEU A 298 20.52 -12.10 -14.41
N VAL A 299 21.24 -11.23 -15.11
CA VAL A 299 21.93 -10.07 -14.52
C VAL A 299 21.49 -8.80 -15.23
N VAL A 300 21.16 -7.77 -14.44
CA VAL A 300 20.88 -6.42 -14.95
C VAL A 300 21.67 -5.41 -14.15
N THR A 301 22.49 -4.63 -14.84
CA THR A 301 23.34 -3.60 -14.25
C THR A 301 22.99 -2.22 -14.77
N PHE A 302 22.99 -1.24 -13.88
CA PHE A 302 22.89 0.18 -14.23
C PHE A 302 24.22 0.88 -13.88
N ARG A 303 24.63 1.81 -14.74
CA ARG A 303 25.80 2.67 -14.47
C ARG A 303 25.30 4.01 -13.95
N ASP A 304 25.62 4.31 -12.70
CA ASP A 304 25.41 5.63 -12.10
C ASP A 304 26.74 6.39 -12.06
N ARG A 305 26.76 7.64 -12.54
CA ARG A 305 27.97 8.45 -12.57
C ARG A 305 28.54 8.75 -11.18
N SER A 306 27.69 8.75 -10.15
CA SER A 306 28.05 9.09 -8.76
C SER A 306 28.25 7.85 -7.87
N ARG A 307 27.57 6.73 -8.17
CA ARG A 307 27.52 5.52 -7.33
C ARG A 307 28.20 4.29 -7.95
N GLY A 308 28.75 4.41 -9.17
CA GLY A 308 29.41 3.30 -9.86
C GLY A 308 28.42 2.33 -10.53
N VAL A 309 28.71 1.03 -10.51
CA VAL A 309 27.86 -0.01 -11.13
C VAL A 309 26.92 -0.58 -10.09
N LEU A 310 25.61 -0.39 -10.29
CA LEU A 310 24.55 -1.00 -9.49
C LEU A 310 24.06 -2.28 -10.19
N ARG A 311 24.18 -3.43 -9.54
CA ARG A 311 23.53 -4.68 -9.97
C ARG A 311 22.12 -4.73 -9.39
N ALA A 312 21.14 -4.36 -10.20
CA ALA A 312 19.73 -4.38 -9.78
C ALA A 312 19.11 -5.78 -9.83
N VAL A 313 19.61 -6.65 -10.71
CA VAL A 313 19.35 -8.09 -10.76
C VAL A 313 20.72 -8.76 -10.87
N ASP A 314 20.99 -9.74 -10.03
CA ASP A 314 22.29 -10.38 -9.87
C ASP A 314 22.12 -11.88 -9.71
N ASP A 315 22.36 -12.61 -10.82
CA ASP A 315 22.32 -14.06 -10.87
C ASP A 315 20.95 -14.64 -10.45
N VAL A 316 19.88 -14.21 -11.13
CA VAL A 316 18.51 -14.62 -10.81
C VAL A 316 18.06 -15.79 -11.68
N GLU A 317 17.61 -16.84 -11.02
CA GLU A 317 16.84 -17.93 -11.60
C GLU A 317 15.38 -17.87 -11.14
N LEU A 318 14.44 -17.89 -12.10
CA LEU A 318 13.01 -17.88 -11.81
C LEU A 318 12.26 -18.61 -12.92
N GLY A 319 11.54 -19.68 -12.57
CA GLY A 319 10.62 -20.38 -13.48
C GLY A 319 9.17 -20.14 -13.06
N ILE A 320 8.27 -20.02 -14.03
CA ILE A 320 6.81 -19.91 -13.84
C ILE A 320 6.17 -20.96 -14.75
N ARG A 321 5.32 -21.80 -14.19
CA ARG A 321 4.58 -22.85 -14.91
C ARG A 321 3.25 -22.30 -15.44
N ARG A 322 2.62 -23.03 -16.36
CA ARG A 322 1.27 -22.69 -16.83
C ARG A 322 0.27 -22.81 -15.68
N GLY A 323 -0.63 -21.83 -15.57
CA GLY A 323 -1.64 -21.78 -14.51
C GLY A 323 -1.08 -21.62 -13.09
N GLU A 324 0.21 -21.36 -12.93
CA GLU A 324 0.85 -21.13 -11.63
C GLU A 324 0.82 -19.65 -11.27
N ILE A 325 0.55 -19.35 -10.00
CA ILE A 325 0.73 -18.02 -9.41
C ILE A 325 1.99 -18.02 -8.57
N VAL A 326 3.00 -17.27 -9.00
CA VAL A 326 4.25 -17.05 -8.26
C VAL A 326 4.22 -15.66 -7.63
N ALA A 327 4.40 -15.57 -6.32
CA ALA A 327 4.60 -14.28 -5.64
C ALA A 327 6.09 -13.94 -5.57
N LEU A 328 6.48 -12.76 -6.06
CA LEU A 328 7.82 -12.19 -5.90
C LEU A 328 7.79 -11.15 -4.80
N VAL A 329 8.36 -11.48 -3.64
CA VAL A 329 8.32 -10.63 -2.44
C VAL A 329 9.70 -10.09 -2.07
N GLY A 330 9.72 -8.95 -1.36
CA GLY A 330 10.96 -8.33 -0.87
C GLY A 330 10.79 -6.83 -0.67
N GLN A 331 11.76 -6.21 -0.01
CA GLN A 331 11.75 -4.76 0.28
C GLN A 331 11.78 -3.91 -0.99
N SER A 332 11.40 -2.63 -0.84
CA SER A 332 11.56 -1.62 -1.89
C SER A 332 13.04 -1.52 -2.30
N GLY A 333 13.28 -1.45 -3.62
CA GLY A 333 14.65 -1.42 -4.15
C GLY A 333 15.39 -2.77 -4.20
N SER A 334 14.75 -3.90 -3.87
CA SER A 334 15.38 -5.23 -3.98
C SER A 334 15.59 -5.73 -5.41
N GLY A 335 15.00 -5.05 -6.43
CA GLY A 335 15.16 -5.39 -7.85
C GLY A 335 13.92 -5.97 -8.52
N LYS A 336 12.79 -6.17 -7.82
CA LYS A 336 11.55 -6.81 -8.32
C LYS A 336 11.01 -6.17 -9.62
N THR A 337 10.83 -4.86 -9.62
CA THR A 337 10.34 -4.12 -10.80
C THR A 337 11.32 -4.18 -11.96
N THR A 338 12.65 -4.20 -11.67
CA THR A 338 13.68 -4.38 -12.71
C THR A 338 13.59 -5.77 -13.33
N LEU A 339 13.45 -6.81 -12.49
CA LEU A 339 13.23 -8.18 -12.95
C LEU A 339 11.97 -8.28 -13.82
N ALA A 340 10.83 -7.75 -13.35
CA ALA A 340 9.58 -7.72 -14.10
C ALA A 340 9.74 -7.05 -15.49
N ARG A 341 10.38 -5.88 -15.54
CA ARG A 341 10.65 -5.18 -16.82
C ARG A 341 11.54 -5.99 -17.74
N THR A 342 12.50 -6.74 -17.18
CA THR A 342 13.37 -7.60 -17.98
C THR A 342 12.61 -8.80 -18.52
N LEU A 343 11.78 -9.44 -17.71
CA LEU A 343 10.89 -10.53 -18.14
C LEU A 343 9.92 -10.08 -19.25
N LEU A 344 9.45 -8.84 -19.22
CA LEU A 344 8.60 -8.23 -20.26
C LEU A 344 9.39 -7.80 -21.52
N GLY A 345 10.72 -7.95 -21.51
CA GLY A 345 11.57 -7.44 -22.59
C GLY A 345 11.58 -5.92 -22.71
N LEU A 346 11.19 -5.19 -21.65
CA LEU A 346 11.28 -3.72 -21.56
C LEU A 346 12.68 -3.26 -21.17
N GLN A 347 13.40 -4.09 -20.43
CA GLN A 347 14.78 -3.91 -20.03
C GLN A 347 15.63 -5.05 -20.60
N ARG A 348 16.73 -4.73 -21.28
CA ARG A 348 17.66 -5.77 -21.74
C ARG A 348 18.53 -6.25 -20.58
N PRO A 349 18.74 -7.56 -20.41
CA PRO A 349 19.68 -8.08 -19.45
C PRO A 349 21.11 -7.73 -19.86
N THR A 350 22.00 -7.62 -18.86
CA THR A 350 23.44 -7.48 -19.08
C THR A 350 24.06 -8.84 -19.43
N SER A 351 23.59 -9.91 -18.79
CA SER A 351 23.90 -11.30 -19.09
C SER A 351 22.73 -12.21 -18.66
N GLY A 352 22.81 -13.48 -19.00
CA GLY A 352 21.75 -14.44 -18.80
C GLY A 352 20.69 -14.38 -19.90
N SER A 353 19.60 -15.12 -19.71
CA SER A 353 18.56 -15.28 -20.73
C SER A 353 17.15 -15.33 -20.11
N VAL A 354 16.17 -14.93 -20.90
CA VAL A 354 14.74 -15.15 -20.63
C VAL A 354 14.20 -16.06 -21.73
N LEU A 355 13.52 -17.13 -21.33
CA LEU A 355 12.85 -18.06 -22.22
C LEU A 355 11.34 -17.98 -22.01
N PHE A 356 10.58 -18.09 -23.08
CA PHE A 356 9.13 -18.19 -23.06
C PHE A 356 8.69 -19.35 -23.95
N ASP A 357 7.94 -20.30 -23.41
CA ASP A 357 7.65 -21.58 -24.05
C ASP A 357 8.93 -22.27 -24.59
N GLY A 358 9.99 -22.29 -23.79
CA GLY A 358 11.28 -22.87 -24.17
C GLY A 358 12.08 -22.08 -25.22
N THR A 359 11.54 -20.98 -25.74
CA THR A 359 12.19 -20.16 -26.78
C THR A 359 12.78 -18.89 -26.17
N LEU A 360 14.02 -18.54 -26.57
CA LEU A 360 14.66 -17.30 -26.14
C LEU A 360 13.82 -16.07 -26.50
N LEU A 361 13.79 -15.12 -25.57
CA LEU A 361 13.10 -13.85 -25.77
C LEU A 361 13.62 -13.14 -27.03
N PRO A 362 12.74 -12.80 -27.98
CA PRO A 362 13.14 -12.16 -29.22
C PRO A 362 13.75 -10.78 -28.99
N THR A 363 14.72 -10.40 -29.82
CA THR A 363 15.35 -9.08 -29.78
C THR A 363 14.76 -8.10 -30.80
N SER A 364 14.04 -8.60 -31.81
CA SER A 364 13.40 -7.79 -32.84
C SER A 364 12.11 -7.13 -32.31
N THR A 365 11.78 -5.94 -32.82
CA THR A 365 10.55 -5.22 -32.45
C THR A 365 9.29 -6.04 -32.76
N ALA A 366 9.27 -6.73 -33.89
CA ALA A 366 8.13 -7.58 -34.29
C ALA A 366 7.97 -8.78 -33.34
N GLY A 367 9.09 -9.47 -33.01
CA GLY A 367 9.09 -10.59 -32.09
C GLY A 367 8.68 -10.17 -30.67
N LEU A 368 9.22 -9.04 -30.17
CA LEU A 368 8.82 -8.49 -28.87
C LEU A 368 7.33 -8.09 -28.85
N ARG A 369 6.78 -7.58 -29.96
CA ARG A 369 5.35 -7.29 -30.05
C ARG A 369 4.52 -8.57 -29.92
N ALA A 370 4.87 -9.63 -30.62
CA ALA A 370 4.19 -10.91 -30.54
C ALA A 370 4.29 -11.52 -29.14
N TYR A 371 5.47 -11.45 -28.52
CA TYR A 371 5.70 -11.88 -27.13
C TYR A 371 4.82 -11.11 -26.15
N ARG A 372 4.82 -9.76 -26.21
CA ARG A 372 4.06 -8.90 -25.29
C ARG A 372 2.55 -9.03 -25.44
N ARG A 373 2.04 -9.59 -26.54
CA ARG A 373 0.64 -9.99 -26.62
C ARG A 373 0.33 -11.10 -25.61
N ARG A 374 1.23 -12.07 -25.48
CA ARG A 374 1.06 -13.24 -24.60
C ARG A 374 1.46 -12.97 -23.15
N VAL A 375 2.27 -11.95 -22.89
CA VAL A 375 2.73 -11.56 -21.55
C VAL A 375 2.35 -10.12 -21.30
N GLN A 376 1.37 -9.91 -20.42
CA GLN A 376 0.80 -8.59 -20.13
C GLN A 376 1.23 -8.08 -18.77
N LEU A 377 1.22 -6.76 -18.60
CA LEU A 377 1.59 -6.06 -17.37
C LEU A 377 0.37 -5.37 -16.76
N VAL A 378 0.14 -5.60 -15.49
CA VAL A 378 -0.74 -4.79 -14.64
C VAL A 378 0.13 -3.94 -13.74
N LEU A 379 0.02 -2.61 -13.87
CA LEU A 379 0.82 -1.64 -13.13
C LEU A 379 0.26 -1.39 -11.72
N GLN A 380 1.13 -0.96 -10.83
CA GLN A 380 0.85 -0.64 -9.43
C GLN A 380 -0.24 0.43 -9.25
N ASP A 381 -0.17 1.52 -10.02
CA ASP A 381 -1.12 2.64 -9.93
C ASP A 381 -2.00 2.69 -11.19
N PRO A 382 -3.29 2.32 -11.07
CA PRO A 382 -4.21 2.38 -12.20
C PRO A 382 -4.45 3.80 -12.71
N THR A 383 -4.22 4.83 -11.88
CA THR A 383 -4.40 6.22 -12.29
C THR A 383 -3.30 6.65 -13.27
N SER A 384 -2.08 6.21 -13.04
CA SER A 384 -0.95 6.47 -13.95
C SER A 384 -0.97 5.55 -15.17
N ALA A 385 -1.63 4.39 -15.07
CA ALA A 385 -1.74 3.43 -16.17
C ALA A 385 -2.76 3.86 -17.24
N LEU A 386 -3.81 4.58 -16.84
CA LEU A 386 -4.90 5.01 -17.74
C LEU A 386 -4.68 6.44 -18.23
N ASN A 387 -4.85 6.65 -19.53
CA ASN A 387 -4.88 8.01 -20.07
C ASN A 387 -6.17 8.70 -19.61
N PRO A 388 -6.10 9.85 -18.87
CA PRO A 388 -7.28 10.50 -18.32
C PRO A 388 -8.25 11.08 -19.38
N ARG A 389 -7.82 11.13 -20.65
CA ARG A 389 -8.63 11.62 -21.79
C ARG A 389 -9.27 10.50 -22.60
N HIS A 390 -8.88 9.25 -22.37
CA HIS A 390 -9.46 8.09 -23.03
C HIS A 390 -10.67 7.58 -22.24
N THR A 391 -11.70 7.19 -22.94
CA THR A 391 -12.79 6.42 -22.36
C THR A 391 -12.31 5.03 -21.96
N VAL A 392 -13.07 4.33 -21.13
CA VAL A 392 -12.83 2.92 -20.79
C VAL A 392 -12.74 2.07 -22.04
N TYR A 393 -13.63 2.31 -23.01
CA TYR A 393 -13.58 1.62 -24.31
C TYR A 393 -12.22 1.80 -25.00
N GLU A 394 -11.77 3.03 -25.13
CA GLU A 394 -10.48 3.35 -25.80
C GLU A 394 -9.29 2.74 -25.07
N ALA A 395 -9.31 2.77 -23.73
CA ALA A 395 -8.25 2.20 -22.90
C ALA A 395 -8.13 0.67 -23.07
N VAL A 396 -9.27 -0.04 -23.14
CA VAL A 396 -9.29 -1.50 -23.31
C VAL A 396 -9.02 -1.88 -24.79
N ALA A 397 -9.52 -1.10 -25.76
CA ALA A 397 -9.31 -1.35 -27.18
C ALA A 397 -7.86 -1.11 -27.65
N GLU A 398 -7.03 -0.40 -26.89
CA GLU A 398 -5.66 -0.06 -27.27
C GLU A 398 -4.81 -1.30 -27.60
N GLY A 399 -4.82 -2.30 -26.73
CA GLY A 399 -4.11 -3.57 -26.92
C GLY A 399 -4.53 -4.30 -28.21
N PRO A 400 -5.83 -4.63 -28.38
CA PRO A 400 -6.37 -5.20 -29.60
C PRO A 400 -6.00 -4.45 -30.89
N ARG A 401 -6.05 -3.12 -30.87
CA ARG A 401 -5.65 -2.27 -32.02
C ARG A 401 -4.16 -2.39 -32.34
N ILE A 402 -3.30 -2.29 -31.32
CA ILE A 402 -1.84 -2.43 -31.48
C ILE A 402 -1.49 -3.79 -32.07
N HIS A 403 -2.12 -4.86 -31.58
CA HIS A 403 -1.86 -6.22 -32.02
C HIS A 403 -2.67 -6.64 -33.25
N ARG A 404 -3.61 -5.82 -33.72
CA ARG A 404 -4.50 -6.11 -34.86
C ARG A 404 -5.22 -7.43 -34.66
N LEU A 405 -5.87 -7.59 -33.53
CA LEU A 405 -6.59 -8.81 -33.21
C LEU A 405 -7.75 -9.01 -34.18
N PRO A 406 -8.02 -10.26 -34.62
CA PRO A 406 -9.17 -10.56 -35.46
C PRO A 406 -10.46 -10.49 -34.65
N GLY A 407 -11.59 -10.18 -35.30
CA GLY A 407 -12.91 -10.12 -34.69
C GLY A 407 -13.44 -8.68 -34.57
N ASP A 408 -14.63 -8.55 -33.99
CA ASP A 408 -15.21 -7.24 -33.70
C ASP A 408 -14.55 -6.64 -32.46
N GLU A 409 -14.03 -5.43 -32.60
CA GLU A 409 -13.33 -4.73 -31.51
C GLU A 409 -14.22 -4.51 -30.29
N ARG A 410 -15.50 -4.21 -30.54
CA ARG A 410 -16.46 -3.97 -29.44
C ARG A 410 -16.72 -5.25 -28.66
N ASP A 411 -16.86 -6.38 -29.33
CA ASP A 411 -17.09 -7.67 -28.68
C ASP A 411 -15.89 -8.06 -27.82
N ILE A 412 -14.65 -7.84 -28.31
CA ILE A 412 -13.42 -8.05 -27.55
C ILE A 412 -13.41 -7.18 -26.29
N VAL A 413 -13.72 -5.90 -26.41
CA VAL A 413 -13.74 -4.95 -25.29
C VAL A 413 -14.80 -5.33 -24.26
N VAL A 414 -16.01 -5.65 -24.70
CA VAL A 414 -17.13 -6.05 -23.82
C VAL A 414 -16.76 -7.34 -23.08
N ALA A 415 -16.27 -8.35 -23.79
CA ALA A 415 -15.87 -9.62 -23.17
C ALA A 415 -14.76 -9.42 -22.13
N ALA A 416 -13.77 -8.59 -22.41
CA ALA A 416 -12.67 -8.29 -21.49
C ALA A 416 -13.16 -7.54 -20.24
N LEU A 417 -14.07 -6.57 -20.38
CA LEU A 417 -14.67 -5.85 -19.24
C LEU A 417 -15.51 -6.79 -18.37
N GLU A 418 -16.31 -7.67 -18.96
CA GLU A 418 -17.10 -8.65 -18.23
C GLU A 418 -16.25 -9.71 -17.53
N ALA A 419 -15.16 -10.15 -18.16
CA ALA A 419 -14.17 -11.02 -17.55
C ALA A 419 -13.51 -10.36 -16.33
N ALA A 420 -13.28 -9.03 -16.37
CA ALA A 420 -12.79 -8.24 -15.26
C ALA A 420 -13.91 -7.82 -14.26
N GLU A 421 -15.12 -8.39 -14.37
CA GLU A 421 -16.29 -8.13 -13.49
C GLU A 421 -16.81 -6.68 -13.54
N LEU A 422 -16.63 -5.98 -14.63
CA LEU A 422 -17.30 -4.70 -14.90
C LEU A 422 -18.60 -4.97 -15.67
N ARG A 423 -19.65 -5.32 -14.95
CA ARG A 423 -20.95 -5.74 -15.49
C ARG A 423 -22.09 -4.80 -15.13
N PRO A 424 -23.04 -4.52 -16.04
CA PRO A 424 -22.92 -4.76 -17.47
C PRO A 424 -21.88 -3.81 -18.10
N ALA A 425 -21.07 -4.33 -19.04
CA ALA A 425 -19.94 -3.59 -19.64
C ALA A 425 -20.36 -2.25 -20.27
N GLU A 426 -21.54 -2.18 -20.86
CA GLU A 426 -22.08 -1.00 -21.56
C GLU A 426 -22.14 0.25 -20.67
N ARG A 427 -22.32 0.07 -19.36
CA ARG A 427 -22.36 1.19 -18.40
C ARG A 427 -21.01 1.88 -18.23
N PHE A 428 -19.93 1.22 -18.63
CA PHE A 428 -18.57 1.69 -18.42
C PHE A 428 -17.92 2.22 -19.70
N LEU A 429 -18.34 1.75 -20.89
CA LEU A 429 -17.66 2.02 -22.16
C LEU A 429 -17.35 3.50 -22.41
N SER A 430 -18.29 4.41 -22.12
CA SER A 430 -18.14 5.85 -22.35
C SER A 430 -17.56 6.63 -21.17
N ARG A 431 -17.35 5.97 -20.01
CA ARG A 431 -16.84 6.65 -18.81
C ARG A 431 -15.36 6.99 -18.96
N LEU A 432 -14.96 8.07 -18.30
CA LEU A 432 -13.57 8.49 -18.15
C LEU A 432 -12.97 7.95 -16.84
N PRO A 433 -11.64 7.76 -16.76
CA PRO A 433 -10.99 7.21 -15.56
C PRO A 433 -11.32 7.94 -14.25
N HIS A 434 -11.51 9.25 -14.29
CA HIS A 434 -11.86 10.03 -13.09
C HIS A 434 -13.28 9.82 -12.56
N GLU A 435 -14.17 9.24 -13.38
CA GLU A 435 -15.55 8.90 -13.01
C GLU A 435 -15.66 7.49 -12.37
N LEU A 436 -14.53 6.78 -12.27
CA LEU A 436 -14.45 5.43 -11.74
C LEU A 436 -13.90 5.41 -10.30
N SER A 437 -14.34 4.44 -9.50
CA SER A 437 -13.69 4.13 -8.22
C SER A 437 -12.29 3.55 -8.44
N GLY A 438 -11.46 3.48 -7.38
CA GLY A 438 -10.13 2.86 -7.44
C GLY A 438 -10.17 1.42 -7.95
N GLY A 439 -11.06 0.60 -7.38
CA GLY A 439 -11.26 -0.79 -7.80
C GLY A 439 -11.78 -0.93 -9.22
N GLN A 440 -12.69 -0.04 -9.66
CA GLN A 440 -13.16 -0.03 -11.06
C GLN A 440 -12.02 0.32 -12.03
N ARG A 441 -11.17 1.31 -11.70
CA ARG A 441 -9.98 1.62 -12.50
C ARG A 441 -9.04 0.42 -12.61
N GLN A 442 -8.79 -0.28 -11.50
CA GLN A 442 -7.95 -1.48 -11.49
C GLN A 442 -8.53 -2.57 -12.38
N ARG A 443 -9.84 -2.81 -12.32
CA ARG A 443 -10.54 -3.77 -13.20
C ARG A 443 -10.45 -3.36 -14.68
N VAL A 444 -10.48 -2.08 -15.01
CA VAL A 444 -10.26 -1.59 -16.39
C VAL A 444 -8.83 -1.90 -16.86
N VAL A 445 -7.81 -1.69 -16.01
CA VAL A 445 -6.41 -2.04 -16.35
C VAL A 445 -6.27 -3.55 -16.58
N ILE A 446 -6.89 -4.37 -15.72
CA ILE A 446 -6.92 -5.83 -15.89
C ILE A 446 -7.65 -6.20 -17.19
N ALA A 447 -8.81 -5.59 -17.49
CA ALA A 447 -9.54 -5.81 -18.75
C ALA A 447 -8.70 -5.50 -19.97
N GLY A 448 -7.95 -4.38 -19.96
CA GLY A 448 -7.02 -4.03 -21.04
C GLY A 448 -5.94 -5.08 -21.27
N ALA A 449 -5.42 -5.70 -20.20
CA ALA A 449 -4.49 -6.82 -20.29
C ALA A 449 -5.18 -8.08 -20.86
N LEU A 450 -6.37 -8.42 -20.37
CA LEU A 450 -7.14 -9.60 -20.78
C LEU A 450 -7.62 -9.53 -22.25
N ALA A 451 -7.87 -8.33 -22.77
CA ALA A 451 -8.28 -8.11 -24.16
C ALA A 451 -7.26 -8.63 -25.19
N CYS A 452 -6.01 -8.88 -24.76
CA CYS A 452 -4.96 -9.48 -25.58
C CYS A 452 -4.90 -11.01 -25.47
N GLU A 453 -5.73 -11.66 -24.66
CA GLU A 453 -5.73 -13.09 -24.37
C GLU A 453 -4.34 -13.59 -23.92
N PRO A 454 -3.80 -13.05 -22.81
CA PRO A 454 -2.46 -13.39 -22.38
C PRO A 454 -2.38 -14.81 -21.80
N SER A 455 -1.19 -15.43 -21.90
CA SER A 455 -0.86 -16.68 -21.19
C SER A 455 -0.25 -16.40 -19.81
N LEU A 456 0.37 -15.22 -19.64
CA LEU A 456 1.02 -14.79 -18.39
C LEU A 456 0.67 -13.34 -18.08
N LEU A 457 0.32 -13.10 -16.83
CA LEU A 457 0.14 -11.76 -16.27
C LEU A 457 1.28 -11.45 -15.31
N ILE A 458 1.98 -10.34 -15.51
CA ILE A 458 2.92 -9.79 -14.53
C ILE A 458 2.21 -8.63 -13.84
N ALA A 459 1.91 -8.78 -12.56
CA ALA A 459 1.17 -7.80 -11.78
C ALA A 459 2.11 -7.17 -10.73
N ASP A 460 2.48 -5.91 -10.95
CA ASP A 460 3.35 -5.17 -10.03
C ASP A 460 2.47 -4.44 -9.01
N GLU A 461 2.40 -4.97 -7.78
CA GLU A 461 1.60 -4.47 -6.65
C GLU A 461 0.11 -4.20 -7.02
N PRO A 462 -0.62 -5.18 -7.56
CA PRO A 462 -1.91 -4.95 -8.22
C PRO A 462 -3.02 -4.44 -7.29
N VAL A 463 -2.80 -4.45 -5.97
CA VAL A 463 -3.81 -4.07 -4.97
C VAL A 463 -3.30 -3.07 -3.92
N ALA A 464 -2.08 -2.53 -4.07
CA ALA A 464 -1.43 -1.68 -3.05
C ALA A 464 -2.20 -0.40 -2.70
N SER A 465 -2.97 0.13 -3.65
CA SER A 465 -3.73 1.40 -3.48
C SER A 465 -5.22 1.18 -3.22
N LEU A 466 -5.63 -0.06 -2.92
CA LEU A 466 -7.03 -0.43 -2.78
C LEU A 466 -7.40 -0.67 -1.31
N ASP A 467 -8.64 -0.36 -0.98
CA ASP A 467 -9.23 -0.71 0.31
C ASP A 467 -9.29 -2.23 0.50
N ALA A 468 -9.32 -2.67 1.75
CA ALA A 468 -9.25 -4.09 2.11
C ALA A 468 -10.31 -4.96 1.41
N THR A 469 -11.56 -4.50 1.35
CA THR A 469 -12.66 -5.20 0.67
C THR A 469 -12.40 -5.33 -0.83
N VAL A 470 -12.04 -4.23 -1.49
CA VAL A 470 -11.76 -4.20 -2.94
C VAL A 470 -10.51 -5.01 -3.27
N ARG A 471 -9.51 -5.03 -2.37
CA ARG A 471 -8.31 -5.88 -2.50
C ARG A 471 -8.70 -7.35 -2.65
N ASN A 472 -9.54 -7.86 -1.75
CA ASN A 472 -10.01 -9.25 -1.78
C ASN A 472 -10.78 -9.59 -3.06
N GLU A 473 -11.60 -8.66 -3.54
CA GLU A 473 -12.31 -8.84 -4.80
C GLU A 473 -11.35 -8.98 -6.00
N ILE A 474 -10.28 -8.18 -6.06
CA ILE A 474 -9.26 -8.29 -7.13
C ILE A 474 -8.46 -9.59 -7.01
N LEU A 475 -8.14 -10.04 -5.79
CA LEU A 475 -7.46 -11.32 -5.58
C LEU A 475 -8.36 -12.49 -6.02
N ALA A 476 -9.64 -12.48 -5.65
CA ALA A 476 -10.62 -13.47 -6.10
C ALA A 476 -10.77 -13.47 -7.63
N LEU A 477 -10.74 -12.28 -8.26
CA LEU A 477 -10.75 -12.15 -9.71
C LEU A 477 -9.52 -12.83 -10.34
N LEU A 478 -8.32 -12.62 -9.82
CA LEU A 478 -7.09 -13.26 -10.33
C LEU A 478 -7.16 -14.79 -10.22
N LEU A 479 -7.63 -15.32 -9.10
CA LEU A 479 -7.82 -16.75 -8.90
C LEU A 479 -8.88 -17.33 -9.85
N ARG A 480 -9.97 -16.62 -10.10
CA ARG A 480 -10.97 -17.03 -11.07
C ARG A 480 -10.40 -17.05 -12.50
N LEU A 481 -9.67 -16.01 -12.91
CA LEU A 481 -9.02 -15.96 -14.22
C LEU A 481 -8.01 -17.10 -14.41
N ARG A 482 -7.27 -17.46 -13.35
CA ARG A 482 -6.42 -18.64 -13.34
C ARG A 482 -7.21 -19.90 -13.66
N ARG A 483 -8.33 -20.15 -12.98
CA ARG A 483 -9.16 -21.36 -13.15
C ARG A 483 -9.85 -21.42 -14.52
N GLU A 484 -10.46 -20.30 -14.94
CA GLU A 484 -11.26 -20.26 -16.15
C GLU A 484 -10.43 -20.19 -17.43
N LEU A 485 -9.29 -19.49 -17.39
CA LEU A 485 -8.46 -19.20 -18.56
C LEU A 485 -7.10 -19.94 -18.56
N GLY A 486 -6.78 -20.66 -17.49
CA GLY A 486 -5.43 -21.24 -17.32
C GLY A 486 -4.33 -20.19 -17.23
N LEU A 487 -4.66 -18.97 -16.81
CA LEU A 487 -3.75 -17.83 -16.76
C LEU A 487 -2.68 -18.06 -15.69
N ALA A 488 -1.39 -17.98 -16.07
CA ALA A 488 -0.30 -17.91 -15.12
C ALA A 488 -0.09 -16.46 -14.64
N ALA A 489 0.42 -16.27 -13.42
CA ALA A 489 0.71 -14.94 -12.92
C ALA A 489 2.02 -14.86 -12.13
N LEU A 490 2.76 -13.76 -12.33
CA LEU A 490 3.81 -13.29 -11.44
C LEU A 490 3.28 -12.07 -10.68
N VAL A 491 2.99 -12.24 -9.40
CA VAL A 491 2.48 -11.18 -8.55
C VAL A 491 3.64 -10.62 -7.72
N ILE A 492 4.01 -9.38 -7.99
CA ILE A 492 5.02 -8.67 -7.23
C ILE A 492 4.31 -7.95 -6.09
N THR A 493 4.77 -8.19 -4.86
CA THR A 493 4.19 -7.53 -3.69
C THR A 493 5.21 -7.43 -2.56
N HIS A 494 4.97 -6.49 -1.65
CA HIS A 494 5.65 -6.45 -0.36
C HIS A 494 4.77 -7.05 0.77
N ASP A 495 3.52 -7.39 0.46
CA ASP A 495 2.55 -7.97 1.40
C ASP A 495 2.64 -9.51 1.38
N LEU A 496 3.18 -10.09 2.47
CA LEU A 496 3.32 -11.54 2.63
C LEU A 496 1.98 -12.23 2.89
N GLY A 497 1.01 -11.52 3.48
CA GLY A 497 -0.35 -12.02 3.65
C GLY A 497 -1.05 -12.22 2.31
N LEU A 498 -0.88 -11.28 1.37
CA LEU A 498 -1.34 -11.43 0.01
C LEU A 498 -0.67 -12.63 -0.69
N ALA A 499 0.65 -12.75 -0.57
CA ALA A 499 1.37 -13.88 -1.14
C ALA A 499 0.86 -15.20 -0.56
N TRP A 500 0.62 -15.26 0.76
CA TRP A 500 -0.01 -16.40 1.43
C TRP A 500 -1.38 -16.73 0.85
N ALA A 501 -2.22 -15.72 0.62
CA ALA A 501 -3.61 -15.91 0.21
C ALA A 501 -3.76 -16.55 -1.18
N ILE A 502 -2.93 -16.16 -2.16
CA ILE A 502 -3.18 -16.52 -3.57
C ILE A 502 -2.05 -17.27 -4.28
N ALA A 503 -0.81 -17.26 -3.75
CA ALA A 503 0.31 -17.84 -4.47
C ALA A 503 0.47 -19.34 -4.22
N ASP A 504 0.92 -20.08 -5.24
CA ASP A 504 1.38 -21.46 -5.13
C ASP A 504 2.81 -21.51 -4.63
N ARG A 505 3.65 -20.61 -5.17
CA ARG A 505 5.05 -20.47 -4.80
C ARG A 505 5.40 -19.04 -4.51
N VAL A 506 6.39 -18.86 -3.64
CA VAL A 506 6.96 -17.55 -3.33
C VAL A 506 8.45 -17.53 -3.64
N ALA A 507 8.92 -16.42 -4.20
CA ALA A 507 10.33 -16.12 -4.40
C ALA A 507 10.66 -14.84 -3.61
N VAL A 508 11.59 -14.93 -2.66
CA VAL A 508 12.01 -13.82 -1.80
C VAL A 508 13.25 -13.17 -2.40
N MET A 509 13.14 -11.88 -2.74
CA MET A 509 14.20 -11.14 -3.41
C MET A 509 14.86 -10.10 -2.49
N ARG A 510 16.19 -10.14 -2.39
CA ARG A 510 17.01 -9.20 -1.61
C ARG A 510 18.23 -8.77 -2.41
N GLN A 511 18.46 -7.45 -2.53
CA GLN A 511 19.66 -6.87 -3.18
C GLN A 511 19.99 -7.48 -4.55
N GLY A 512 18.95 -7.66 -5.38
CA GLY A 512 19.09 -8.18 -6.74
C GLY A 512 19.07 -9.71 -6.85
N ARG A 513 19.05 -10.47 -5.76
CA ARG A 513 19.10 -11.94 -5.76
C ARG A 513 17.84 -12.57 -5.18
N ILE A 514 17.43 -13.73 -5.69
CA ILE A 514 16.45 -14.57 -5.04
C ILE A 514 17.19 -15.34 -3.94
N VAL A 515 16.84 -15.06 -2.67
CA VAL A 515 17.50 -15.65 -1.51
C VAL A 515 16.80 -16.89 -0.98
N GLU A 516 15.51 -17.02 -1.28
CA GLU A 516 14.70 -18.19 -0.93
C GLU A 516 13.53 -18.31 -1.91
N SER A 517 13.21 -19.54 -2.34
CA SER A 517 12.07 -19.83 -3.21
C SER A 517 11.54 -21.23 -2.94
N GLY A 518 10.22 -21.41 -3.03
CA GLY A 518 9.56 -22.69 -2.82
C GLY A 518 8.05 -22.56 -2.71
N PRO A 519 7.34 -23.65 -2.39
CA PRO A 519 5.92 -23.62 -2.04
C PRO A 519 5.66 -22.59 -0.95
N VAL A 520 4.55 -21.86 -1.05
CA VAL A 520 4.28 -20.72 -0.17
C VAL A 520 4.22 -21.13 1.29
N GLU A 521 3.62 -22.28 1.60
CA GLU A 521 3.54 -22.84 2.96
C GLU A 521 4.93 -23.12 3.53
N GLN A 522 5.80 -23.72 2.73
CA GLN A 522 7.14 -24.09 3.18
C GLN A 522 8.00 -22.86 3.49
N VAL A 523 7.95 -21.84 2.61
CA VAL A 523 8.79 -20.64 2.75
C VAL A 523 8.26 -19.71 3.82
N LEU A 524 6.94 -19.53 3.92
CA LEU A 524 6.36 -18.57 4.86
C LEU A 524 6.11 -19.14 6.26
N GLN A 525 5.89 -20.45 6.42
CA GLN A 525 5.76 -21.07 7.75
C GLN A 525 7.08 -21.62 8.30
N GLY A 526 7.99 -22.04 7.41
CA GLY A 526 9.29 -22.59 7.80
C GLY A 526 10.47 -21.92 7.07
N PRO A 527 10.65 -20.59 7.22
CA PRO A 527 11.68 -19.85 6.50
C PRO A 527 13.08 -20.33 6.90
N ARG A 528 13.94 -20.53 5.90
CA ARG A 528 15.34 -20.95 6.10
C ARG A 528 16.28 -19.75 6.11
N HIS A 529 16.04 -18.80 5.22
CA HIS A 529 16.90 -17.63 5.07
C HIS A 529 16.59 -16.55 6.12
N GLU A 530 17.61 -15.98 6.75
CA GLU A 530 17.47 -14.97 7.81
C GLU A 530 16.67 -13.73 7.37
N TYR A 531 16.79 -13.35 6.11
CA TYR A 531 16.01 -12.23 5.56
C TYR A 531 14.52 -12.55 5.49
N THR A 532 14.13 -13.77 5.09
CA THR A 532 12.73 -14.20 5.11
C THR A 532 12.17 -14.20 6.53
N LYS A 533 12.95 -14.67 7.51
CA LYS A 533 12.58 -14.58 8.93
C LYS A 533 12.37 -13.13 9.37
N SER A 534 13.26 -12.21 8.95
CA SER A 534 13.12 -10.78 9.30
C SER A 534 11.89 -10.13 8.67
N LEU A 535 11.51 -10.53 7.44
CA LEU A 535 10.28 -10.06 6.81
C LEU A 535 9.04 -10.53 7.57
N LEU A 536 9.02 -11.81 7.96
CA LEU A 536 7.89 -12.38 8.72
C LEU A 536 7.78 -11.80 10.13
N ALA A 537 8.91 -11.55 10.79
CA ALA A 537 8.94 -10.92 12.12
C ALA A 537 8.46 -9.47 12.13
N ALA A 538 8.51 -8.80 10.97
CA ALA A 538 8.03 -7.43 10.80
C ALA A 538 6.51 -7.35 10.47
N LEU A 539 5.85 -8.50 10.24
CA LEU A 539 4.40 -8.51 10.06
C LEU A 539 3.69 -8.10 11.36
N PRO A 540 2.61 -7.30 11.28
CA PRO A 540 1.79 -7.00 12.43
C PRO A 540 1.27 -8.31 13.05
N ALA A 541 1.75 -8.66 14.24
CA ALA A 541 1.23 -9.80 14.96
C ALA A 541 0.08 -9.32 15.85
N PRO A 542 -1.13 -9.88 15.74
CA PRO A 542 -2.15 -9.67 16.76
C PRO A 542 -1.59 -10.17 18.08
N SER A 543 -1.78 -9.39 19.17
CA SER A 543 -1.31 -9.79 20.51
C SER A 543 -1.78 -11.22 20.80
N ALA A 544 -0.87 -12.09 21.25
CA ALA A 544 -1.11 -13.53 21.48
C ALA A 544 -2.27 -13.86 22.45
N SER A 545 -2.91 -12.85 23.05
CA SER A 545 -4.11 -12.98 23.89
C SER A 545 -5.41 -13.15 23.10
N ALA A 546 -5.50 -12.69 21.85
CA ALA A 546 -6.72 -12.78 21.05
C ALA A 546 -6.98 -14.20 20.50
N PHE A 547 -5.93 -15.00 20.27
CA PHE A 547 -6.04 -16.34 19.67
C PHE A 547 -6.37 -17.48 20.67
N ARG A 548 -6.28 -17.25 22.00
CA ARG A 548 -6.54 -18.32 23.00
C ARG A 548 -8.00 -18.51 23.40
N ARG A 549 -8.97 -17.80 22.81
CA ARG A 549 -10.41 -17.88 23.16
C ARG A 549 -11.32 -18.41 22.08
N SER A 550 -10.80 -18.94 20.98
CA SER A 550 -11.61 -19.53 19.90
C SER A 550 -11.21 -20.99 19.61
N VAL A 551 -10.95 -21.82 20.66
CA VAL A 551 -10.90 -23.27 20.57
C VAL A 551 -11.83 -23.86 21.63
#